data_fc86b1df2e49847144ff32e84c7a1d80
#
_entry.id   fc86b1df2e49847144ff32e84c7a1d80
#
_cell.length_a   1.000
_cell.length_b   1.000
_cell.length_c   1.000
_cell.angle_alpha   90.00
_cell.angle_beta   90.00
_cell.angle_gamma   90.00
#
_symmetry.space_group_name_H-M   'P 1'
#
loop_
_entity.id
_entity.type
_entity.pdbx_description
1 polymer ?
#
loop_
_entity_poly.entity_id
_entity_poly.type
_entity_poly.pdbx_seq_one_letter_code
_entity_poly.pdbx_strand_id
1 'polypeptide(L)'
;HYRHYEGLRLLPSVCDSKLIQQTLIMDSIDLVFKVPEDFVTEGLLLYQITYDNKIQQIDSGFRIYSHEWDEERGTLVFPDKENLRHEYLVSIYNDLEWEMRRFRLIIEHLKRNQHGIDDMVKLFQGYTAEGKGVFDFMRRVAARLYRLRRTRCGETMDCTLRSFMTFRNGIDLSFSNMTVDILEQYEAYLKSRGVTRNTSSFYMRNLRSAYKLAVQENLTIDRQPFHCVYTGVDKTKKRAISISDIRKIKSADLSHRPALDFARDMLMFSFYTRGMSFIDMAYLCKKDVTDGYITYRRKKTGQELSIAFVPEIGTIVDKYQSPTKYLLPIIAIENCAERQQYRNQLIRINRHLKKIGKMIGISIPLSTYVMRHSWATIARNKGISLSIISEGLGHDSETTTRIYLDSIQKSKVDKANRLILDDI
;
A
#
# COMPACT_ATOMS: atom_id res chain seq x y z
N HIS A 1 -27.64 -23.31 -15.54
CA HIS A 1 -28.50 -24.35 -15.00
C HIS A 1 -28.89 -24.00 -13.58
N TYR A 2 -30.11 -23.52 -13.45
CA TYR A 2 -30.89 -23.42 -12.20
C TYR A 2 -31.29 -24.82 -11.75
N ARG A 3 -31.27 -25.09 -10.45
CA ARG A 3 -32.15 -26.06 -9.84
C ARG A 3 -32.75 -25.47 -8.56
N HIS A 4 -34.06 -25.33 -8.62
CA HIS A 4 -35.01 -25.18 -7.52
C HIS A 4 -34.95 -26.42 -6.59
N TYR A 5 -35.14 -26.21 -5.32
CA TYR A 5 -35.83 -27.14 -4.45
C TYR A 5 -36.84 -26.38 -3.59
N GLU A 6 -38.11 -26.55 -3.96
CA GLU A 6 -39.29 -26.38 -3.08
C GLU A 6 -39.45 -27.65 -2.27
N GLY A 7 -39.98 -27.54 -1.08
CA GLY A 7 -40.54 -28.71 -0.40
C GLY A 7 -40.81 -28.51 1.09
N LEU A 8 -42.00 -27.96 1.37
CA LEU A 8 -43.00 -28.46 2.33
C LEU A 8 -42.84 -28.25 3.83
N ARG A 9 -43.83 -27.53 4.31
CA ARG A 9 -44.39 -27.34 5.66
C ARG A 9 -44.51 -28.64 6.48
N LEU A 10 -44.28 -28.50 7.77
CA LEU A 10 -45.19 -29.01 8.82
C LEU A 10 -44.92 -28.23 10.11
N LEU A 11 -45.95 -27.53 10.59
CA LEU A 11 -46.06 -27.04 11.96
C LEU A 11 -46.46 -28.22 12.87
N PRO A 12 -46.02 -28.21 14.13
CA PRO A 12 -46.89 -28.52 15.22
C PRO A 12 -46.96 -27.43 16.31
N SER A 13 -48.15 -27.12 16.63
CA SER A 13 -48.80 -26.66 17.88
C SER A 13 -47.95 -26.25 19.07
N VAL A 14 -48.30 -25.07 19.52
CA VAL A 14 -48.36 -24.51 20.91
C VAL A 14 -48.17 -25.52 22.01
N CYS A 15 -47.11 -25.32 22.81
CA CYS A 15 -47.15 -25.44 24.27
C CYS A 15 -45.98 -24.69 24.91
N ASP A 16 -46.36 -23.93 25.91
CA ASP A 16 -45.59 -23.14 26.84
C ASP A 16 -44.14 -23.54 27.10
N SER A 17 -43.23 -22.56 26.98
CA SER A 17 -42.26 -22.29 28.02
C SER A 17 -41.57 -20.97 27.72
N LYS A 18 -41.55 -20.07 28.66
CA LYS A 18 -40.70 -18.89 28.73
C LYS A 18 -39.22 -19.29 28.62
N LEU A 19 -38.71 -19.48 27.42
CA LEU A 19 -37.29 -19.37 27.11
C LEU A 19 -37.09 -17.96 26.61
N ILE A 20 -36.66 -17.11 27.53
CA ILE A 20 -35.98 -15.86 27.19
C ILE A 20 -34.89 -16.27 26.22
N GLN A 21 -35.10 -16.00 24.93
CA GLN A 21 -34.00 -15.93 23.97
C GLN A 21 -33.10 -14.79 24.47
N GLN A 22 -32.12 -15.10 25.29
CA GLN A 22 -30.92 -14.29 25.41
C GLN A 22 -30.29 -14.29 24.04
N THR A 23 -30.64 -13.31 23.25
CA THR A 23 -29.84 -12.93 22.07
C THR A 23 -28.45 -12.67 22.61
N LEU A 24 -27.52 -13.57 22.40
CA LEU A 24 -26.11 -13.36 22.71
C LEU A 24 -25.70 -12.08 21.97
N ILE A 25 -25.65 -10.98 22.68
CA ILE A 25 -25.16 -9.72 22.13
C ILE A 25 -23.69 -9.94 21.84
N MET A 26 -23.33 -9.98 20.56
CA MET A 26 -21.94 -10.14 20.15
C MET A 26 -21.13 -8.92 20.56
N ASP A 27 -19.95 -9.15 21.11
CA ASP A 27 -19.03 -8.06 21.41
C ASP A 27 -18.71 -7.27 20.14
N SER A 28 -19.06 -6.00 20.16
CA SER A 28 -18.92 -5.09 19.00
C SER A 28 -18.54 -3.69 19.45
N ILE A 29 -18.12 -2.92 18.48
CA ILE A 29 -18.04 -1.47 18.60
C ILE A 29 -18.75 -0.88 17.39
N ASP A 30 -19.69 -0.01 17.68
CA ASP A 30 -20.52 0.66 16.69
C ASP A 30 -20.48 2.17 16.92
N LEU A 31 -20.82 2.94 15.89
CA LEU A 31 -21.02 4.38 16.01
C LEU A 31 -22.51 4.65 16.24
N VAL A 32 -22.79 5.54 17.15
CA VAL A 32 -24.15 6.00 17.46
C VAL A 32 -24.17 7.52 17.43
N PHE A 33 -25.13 8.06 16.72
CA PHE A 33 -25.38 9.49 16.68
C PHE A 33 -26.43 9.89 17.73
N LYS A 34 -26.06 10.76 18.65
CA LYS A 34 -26.99 11.34 19.62
C LYS A 34 -27.51 12.66 19.04
N VAL A 35 -28.79 12.61 18.64
CA VAL A 35 -29.49 13.79 18.07
C VAL A 35 -29.57 14.89 19.11
N PRO A 36 -29.27 16.16 18.76
CA PRO A 36 -29.48 17.32 19.63
C PRO A 36 -30.97 17.60 19.84
N GLU A 37 -31.30 18.31 20.90
CA GLU A 37 -32.70 18.68 21.22
C GLU A 37 -33.31 19.59 20.15
N ASP A 38 -32.50 20.47 19.57
CA ASP A 38 -32.85 21.28 18.41
C ASP A 38 -32.18 20.68 17.14
N PHE A 39 -32.90 20.34 16.12
CA PHE A 39 -32.40 19.78 14.88
C PHE A 39 -31.46 20.70 14.08
N VAL A 40 -31.14 21.89 14.60
CA VAL A 40 -30.34 22.93 13.95
C VAL A 40 -28.88 22.88 14.41
N THR A 41 -28.62 22.38 15.63
CA THR A 41 -27.25 22.25 16.16
C THR A 41 -26.61 20.91 15.82
N GLU A 42 -25.29 20.86 15.97
CA GLU A 42 -24.54 19.60 15.80
C GLU A 42 -24.80 18.65 16.98
N GLY A 43 -25.09 17.40 16.68
CA GLY A 43 -25.19 16.31 17.65
C GLY A 43 -23.87 15.63 17.92
N LEU A 44 -23.86 14.66 18.82
CA LEU A 44 -22.69 13.94 19.29
C LEU A 44 -22.53 12.61 18.54
N LEU A 45 -21.35 12.31 18.05
CA LEU A 45 -20.98 10.96 17.67
C LEU A 45 -20.37 10.23 18.88
N LEU A 46 -20.88 9.05 19.19
CA LEU A 46 -20.44 8.23 20.30
C LEU A 46 -19.95 6.88 19.78
N TYR A 47 -18.91 6.34 20.39
CA TYR A 47 -18.57 4.94 20.27
C TYR A 47 -19.44 4.15 21.27
N GLN A 48 -20.25 3.23 20.76
CA GLN A 48 -20.98 2.29 21.57
C GLN A 48 -20.25 0.95 21.59
N ILE A 49 -19.77 0.60 22.76
CA ILE A 49 -19.03 -0.63 23.00
C ILE A 49 -19.97 -1.62 23.66
N THR A 50 -20.12 -2.77 23.03
CA THR A 50 -20.80 -3.92 23.60
C THR A 50 -19.76 -4.98 23.90
N TYR A 51 -19.65 -5.36 25.18
CA TYR A 51 -18.69 -6.37 25.63
C TYR A 51 -19.23 -7.11 26.86
N ASP A 52 -19.22 -8.44 26.84
CA ASP A 52 -19.73 -9.30 27.93
C ASP A 52 -21.15 -8.88 28.37
N ASN A 53 -22.05 -8.69 27.40
CA ASN A 53 -23.44 -8.24 27.58
C ASN A 53 -23.61 -6.87 28.30
N LYS A 54 -22.53 -6.10 28.41
CA LYS A 54 -22.56 -4.72 28.92
C LYS A 54 -22.40 -3.75 27.77
N ILE A 55 -23.09 -2.63 27.82
CA ILE A 55 -23.02 -1.55 26.85
C ILE A 55 -22.44 -0.33 27.54
N GLN A 56 -21.44 0.28 26.90
CA GLN A 56 -20.84 1.54 27.33
C GLN A 56 -20.66 2.48 26.16
N GLN A 57 -20.99 3.76 26.39
CA GLN A 57 -20.82 4.80 25.37
C GLN A 57 -19.67 5.74 25.75
N ILE A 58 -18.84 6.07 24.74
CA ILE A 58 -17.71 6.98 24.90
C ILE A 58 -17.87 8.10 23.87
N ASP A 59 -17.73 9.36 24.29
CA ASP A 59 -17.73 10.50 23.39
C ASP A 59 -16.53 10.41 22.43
N SER A 60 -16.79 10.44 21.12
CA SER A 60 -15.76 10.44 20.11
C SER A 60 -15.03 11.78 20.00
N GLY A 61 -15.57 12.84 20.57
CA GLY A 61 -15.12 14.22 20.39
C GLY A 61 -15.59 14.87 19.09
N PHE A 62 -16.27 14.15 18.21
CA PHE A 62 -16.77 14.67 16.95
C PHE A 62 -18.22 15.09 17.02
N ARG A 63 -18.55 16.13 16.24
CA ARG A 63 -19.88 16.72 16.14
C ARG A 63 -20.29 16.77 14.68
N ILE A 64 -21.54 16.36 14.39
CA ILE A 64 -22.11 16.37 13.04
C ILE A 64 -23.57 16.85 13.10
N TYR A 65 -24.08 17.30 11.95
CA TYR A 65 -25.51 17.60 11.82
C TYR A 65 -26.32 16.34 11.53
N SER A 66 -27.61 16.35 11.90
CA SER A 66 -28.50 15.19 11.71
C SER A 66 -28.58 14.70 10.26
N HIS A 67 -28.49 15.58 9.26
CA HIS A 67 -28.52 15.22 7.86
C HIS A 67 -27.18 14.61 7.35
N GLU A 68 -26.12 14.66 8.15
CA GLU A 68 -24.80 14.08 7.86
C GLU A 68 -24.67 12.64 8.41
N TRP A 69 -25.75 12.08 8.97
CA TRP A 69 -25.79 10.74 9.53
C TRP A 69 -26.85 9.87 8.85
N ASP A 70 -26.50 8.66 8.47
CA ASP A 70 -27.39 7.61 7.98
C ASP A 70 -27.62 6.59 9.11
N GLU A 71 -28.80 6.68 9.75
CA GLU A 71 -29.16 5.83 10.89
C GLU A 71 -29.28 4.36 10.48
N GLU A 72 -29.79 4.06 9.27
CA GLU A 72 -29.96 2.67 8.82
C GLU A 72 -28.61 1.99 8.56
N ARG A 73 -27.64 2.75 8.06
CA ARG A 73 -26.30 2.23 7.74
C ARG A 73 -25.28 2.45 8.85
N GLY A 74 -25.61 3.27 9.86
CA GLY A 74 -24.67 3.61 10.93
C GLY A 74 -23.39 4.31 10.43
N THR A 75 -23.51 5.20 9.44
CA THR A 75 -22.36 5.82 8.79
C THR A 75 -22.60 7.28 8.43
N LEU A 76 -21.51 8.01 8.14
CA LEU A 76 -21.57 9.40 7.69
C LEU A 76 -22.11 9.50 6.26
N VAL A 77 -22.92 10.53 6.02
CA VAL A 77 -23.39 10.97 4.70
C VAL A 77 -22.51 12.13 4.25
N PHE A 78 -21.90 11.99 3.08
CA PHE A 78 -20.99 13.01 2.54
C PHE A 78 -21.73 13.92 1.58
N PRO A 79 -21.70 15.26 1.78
CA PRO A 79 -22.19 16.21 0.81
C PRO A 79 -21.27 16.27 -0.43
N ASP A 80 -21.68 17.02 -1.43
CA ASP A 80 -20.88 17.23 -2.64
C ASP A 80 -19.48 17.77 -2.32
N LYS A 81 -18.49 17.41 -3.15
CA LYS A 81 -17.07 17.76 -2.93
C LYS A 81 -16.76 19.26 -2.86
N GLU A 82 -17.64 20.09 -3.40
CA GLU A 82 -17.52 21.55 -3.36
C GLU A 82 -17.97 22.15 -2.03
N ASN A 83 -18.65 21.38 -1.20
CA ASN A 83 -19.08 21.82 0.13
C ASN A 83 -17.91 21.77 1.13
N LEU A 84 -17.73 22.85 1.89
CA LEU A 84 -16.70 22.95 2.93
C LEU A 84 -16.78 21.83 3.98
N ARG A 85 -17.99 21.32 4.26
CA ARG A 85 -18.20 20.21 5.19
C ARG A 85 -17.68 18.87 4.67
N HIS A 86 -17.53 18.70 3.37
CA HIS A 86 -17.03 17.46 2.78
C HIS A 86 -15.63 17.08 3.32
N GLU A 87 -14.69 18.03 3.29
CA GLU A 87 -13.33 17.76 3.79
C GLU A 87 -13.32 17.46 5.30
N TYR A 88 -14.15 18.16 6.06
CA TYR A 88 -14.30 17.94 7.50
C TYR A 88 -14.82 16.51 7.78
N LEU A 89 -15.89 16.09 7.10
CA LEU A 89 -16.48 14.76 7.29
C LEU A 89 -15.55 13.65 6.81
N VAL A 90 -14.80 13.85 5.75
CA VAL A 90 -13.76 12.90 5.31
C VAL A 90 -12.66 12.77 6.37
N SER A 91 -12.27 13.88 7.02
CA SER A 91 -11.30 13.83 8.12
C SER A 91 -11.83 13.04 9.30
N ILE A 92 -13.07 13.33 9.74
CA ILE A 92 -13.74 12.59 10.82
C ILE A 92 -13.83 11.11 10.49
N TYR A 93 -14.31 10.78 9.30
CA TYR A 93 -14.44 9.38 8.86
C TYR A 93 -13.13 8.60 8.99
N ASN A 94 -12.04 9.17 8.53
CA ASN A 94 -10.74 8.55 8.65
C ASN A 94 -10.31 8.35 10.11
N ASP A 95 -10.60 9.30 10.98
CA ASP A 95 -10.29 9.22 12.40
C ASP A 95 -11.15 8.18 13.11
N LEU A 96 -12.45 8.13 12.81
CA LEU A 96 -13.37 7.12 13.33
C LEU A 96 -12.95 5.70 12.90
N GLU A 97 -12.66 5.48 11.63
CA GLU A 97 -12.18 4.19 11.11
C GLU A 97 -10.91 3.70 11.83
N TRP A 98 -10.01 4.61 12.15
CA TRP A 98 -8.80 4.32 12.92
C TRP A 98 -9.11 3.88 14.34
N GLU A 99 -9.94 4.64 15.06
CA GLU A 99 -10.30 4.35 16.43
C GLU A 99 -11.13 3.05 16.52
N MET A 100 -12.07 2.84 15.60
CA MET A 100 -12.82 1.59 15.50
C MET A 100 -11.90 0.37 15.31
N ARG A 101 -10.89 0.50 14.47
CA ARG A 101 -9.89 -0.56 14.26
C ARG A 101 -9.08 -0.82 15.54
N ARG A 102 -8.67 0.23 16.22
CA ARG A 102 -7.95 0.14 17.50
C ARG A 102 -8.77 -0.57 18.55
N PHE A 103 -10.05 -0.22 18.70
CA PHE A 103 -10.96 -0.88 19.61
C PHE A 103 -11.09 -2.38 19.33
N ARG A 104 -11.29 -2.76 18.08
CA ARG A 104 -11.37 -4.19 17.71
C ARG A 104 -10.15 -4.97 18.17
N LEU A 105 -8.96 -4.42 18.02
CA LEU A 105 -7.73 -5.05 18.50
C LEU A 105 -7.67 -5.15 20.02
N ILE A 106 -8.14 -4.13 20.74
CA ILE A 106 -8.22 -4.13 22.21
C ILE A 106 -9.22 -5.19 22.68
N ILE A 107 -10.41 -5.25 22.07
CA ILE A 107 -11.43 -6.28 22.39
C ILE A 107 -10.85 -7.68 22.20
N GLU A 108 -10.22 -7.96 21.07
CA GLU A 108 -9.60 -9.27 20.79
C GLU A 108 -8.49 -9.62 21.80
N HIS A 109 -7.72 -8.63 22.24
CA HIS A 109 -6.69 -8.82 23.27
C HIS A 109 -7.29 -9.14 24.63
N LEU A 110 -8.31 -8.40 25.06
CA LEU A 110 -8.97 -8.58 26.35
C LEU A 110 -9.73 -9.90 26.43
N LYS A 111 -10.40 -10.33 25.37
CA LYS A 111 -11.02 -11.66 25.29
C LYS A 111 -10.05 -12.79 25.61
N ARG A 112 -8.81 -12.68 25.11
CA ARG A 112 -7.78 -13.70 25.37
C ARG A 112 -7.30 -13.71 26.80
N ASN A 113 -7.45 -12.60 27.54
CA ASN A 113 -6.89 -12.41 28.87
C ASN A 113 -7.98 -12.29 29.98
N GLN A 114 -9.26 -12.53 29.67
CA GLN A 114 -10.40 -12.50 30.58
C GLN A 114 -10.57 -11.18 31.38
N HIS A 115 -10.36 -10.05 30.75
CA HIS A 115 -10.56 -8.72 31.33
C HIS A 115 -11.98 -8.17 31.06
N GLY A 116 -12.45 -7.27 31.91
CA GLY A 116 -13.79 -6.67 31.82
C GLY A 116 -13.85 -5.40 30.95
N ILE A 117 -15.07 -4.89 30.72
CA ILE A 117 -15.33 -3.69 29.93
C ILE A 117 -14.64 -2.43 30.48
N ASP A 118 -14.55 -2.31 31.82
CA ASP A 118 -13.90 -1.14 32.46
C ASP A 118 -12.41 -1.07 32.16
N ASP A 119 -11.74 -2.21 32.04
CA ASP A 119 -10.32 -2.28 31.63
C ASP A 119 -10.14 -1.87 30.19
N MET A 120 -11.11 -2.21 29.32
CA MET A 120 -11.11 -1.81 27.94
C MET A 120 -11.21 -0.28 27.80
N VAL A 121 -12.14 0.33 28.54
CA VAL A 121 -12.32 1.79 28.54
C VAL A 121 -11.08 2.50 29.05
N LYS A 122 -10.47 2.02 30.13
CA LYS A 122 -9.19 2.56 30.64
C LYS A 122 -8.06 2.46 29.61
N LEU A 123 -7.92 1.32 28.94
CA LEU A 123 -6.91 1.13 27.90
C LEU A 123 -7.15 2.03 26.69
N PHE A 124 -8.41 2.28 26.35
CA PHE A 124 -8.75 3.19 25.26
C PHE A 124 -8.50 4.64 25.65
N GLN A 125 -8.96 5.09 26.80
CA GLN A 125 -8.84 6.48 27.28
C GLN A 125 -7.42 6.83 27.73
N GLY A 126 -6.66 5.86 28.26
CA GLY A 126 -5.40 6.10 28.95
C GLY A 126 -4.29 6.82 28.18
N TYR A 127 -4.35 6.85 26.84
CA TYR A 127 -3.38 7.55 25.98
C TYR A 127 -4.00 8.60 25.08
N THR A 128 -5.32 8.60 24.89
CA THR A 128 -6.02 9.60 24.06
C THR A 128 -6.23 10.93 24.78
N ALA A 129 -6.36 10.90 26.11
CA ALA A 129 -6.61 12.11 26.92
C ALA A 129 -5.47 13.16 26.85
N GLU A 130 -4.22 12.74 26.52
CA GLU A 130 -3.07 13.65 26.48
C GLU A 130 -2.49 13.89 25.10
N GLY A 131 -2.96 13.23 24.03
CA GLY A 131 -2.45 13.38 22.67
C GLY A 131 -0.95 13.09 22.49
N LYS A 132 -0.34 12.36 23.43
CA LYS A 132 1.13 12.12 23.49
C LYS A 132 1.53 10.71 23.07
N GLY A 133 0.59 9.88 22.64
CA GLY A 133 0.84 8.52 22.20
C GLY A 133 1.58 8.45 20.86
N VAL A 134 2.33 7.37 20.66
CA VAL A 134 3.05 7.09 19.41
C VAL A 134 2.08 6.95 18.23
N PHE A 135 0.93 6.28 18.44
CA PHE A 135 -0.03 6.06 17.37
C PHE A 135 -0.64 7.37 16.89
N ASP A 136 -1.10 8.21 17.82
CA ASP A 136 -1.68 9.50 17.47
C ASP A 136 -0.65 10.42 16.80
N PHE A 137 0.57 10.46 17.31
CA PHE A 137 1.65 11.22 16.69
C PHE A 137 1.92 10.76 15.25
N MET A 138 2.04 9.45 15.01
CA MET A 138 2.26 8.92 13.66
C MET A 138 1.12 9.24 12.71
N ARG A 139 -0.13 9.26 13.19
CA ARG A 139 -1.31 9.69 12.42
C ARG A 139 -1.18 11.17 12.01
N ARG A 140 -0.85 12.04 12.96
CA ARG A 140 -0.62 13.47 12.66
C ARG A 140 0.50 13.67 11.63
N VAL A 141 1.59 12.91 11.75
CA VAL A 141 2.70 12.94 10.77
C VAL A 141 2.21 12.47 9.40
N ALA A 142 1.45 11.38 9.32
CA ALA A 142 0.88 10.90 8.06
C ALA A 142 -0.05 11.94 7.42
N ALA A 143 -0.97 12.52 8.20
CA ALA A 143 -1.88 13.57 7.74
C ALA A 143 -1.11 14.81 7.22
N ARG A 144 -0.06 15.23 7.93
CA ARG A 144 0.84 16.30 7.47
C ARG A 144 1.50 15.96 6.13
N LEU A 145 1.97 14.73 5.96
CA LEU A 145 2.60 14.28 4.72
C LEU A 145 1.60 14.30 3.54
N TYR A 146 0.35 13.92 3.76
CA TYR A 146 -0.71 14.01 2.75
C TYR A 146 -0.99 15.47 2.35
N ARG A 147 -1.12 16.38 3.32
CA ARG A 147 -1.29 17.82 3.04
C ARG A 147 -0.14 18.40 2.23
N LEU A 148 1.09 17.95 2.50
CA LEU A 148 2.30 18.32 1.74
C LEU A 148 2.42 17.60 0.39
N ARG A 149 1.38 16.90 -0.06
CA ARG A 149 1.36 16.06 -1.29
C ARG A 149 2.48 15.00 -1.37
N ARG A 150 3.09 14.66 -0.22
CA ARG A 150 4.03 13.54 -0.06
C ARG A 150 3.28 12.23 0.18
N THR A 151 2.33 11.93 -0.69
CA THR A 151 1.36 10.83 -0.52
C THR A 151 2.04 9.49 -0.26
N ARG A 152 3.13 9.17 -0.97
CA ARG A 152 3.84 7.91 -0.74
C ARG A 152 4.42 7.81 0.66
N CYS A 153 4.96 8.90 1.20
CA CYS A 153 5.50 8.93 2.57
C CYS A 153 4.37 8.78 3.60
N GLY A 154 3.22 9.43 3.39
CA GLY A 154 2.03 9.24 4.21
C GLY A 154 1.58 7.77 4.22
N GLU A 155 1.42 7.15 3.05
CA GLU A 155 1.06 5.72 2.92
C GLU A 155 2.05 4.79 3.65
N THR A 156 3.35 5.08 3.62
CA THR A 156 4.34 4.26 4.33
C THR A 156 4.25 4.43 5.83
N MET A 157 3.98 5.64 6.30
CA MET A 157 3.76 5.93 7.72
C MET A 157 2.50 5.19 8.23
N ASP A 158 1.38 5.27 7.51
CA ASP A 158 0.14 4.56 7.86
C ASP A 158 0.31 3.03 7.84
N CYS A 159 1.03 2.51 6.84
CA CYS A 159 1.31 1.08 6.75
C CYS A 159 2.13 0.59 7.96
N THR A 160 3.13 1.37 8.36
CA THR A 160 3.96 1.07 9.52
C THR A 160 3.17 1.16 10.81
N LEU A 161 2.37 2.20 10.96
CA LEU A 161 1.50 2.38 12.13
C LEU A 161 0.51 1.22 12.27
N ARG A 162 -0.16 0.80 11.18
CA ARG A 162 -1.07 -0.37 11.22
C ARG A 162 -0.37 -1.64 11.68
N SER A 163 0.85 -1.89 11.19
CA SER A 163 1.62 -3.06 11.59
C SER A 163 2.02 -3.00 13.05
N PHE A 164 2.49 -1.85 13.52
CA PHE A 164 2.91 -1.66 14.91
C PHE A 164 1.72 -1.70 15.87
N MET A 165 0.60 -1.08 15.51
CA MET A 165 -0.66 -1.13 16.28
C MET A 165 -1.17 -2.57 16.41
N THR A 166 -1.07 -3.39 15.35
CA THR A 166 -1.45 -4.81 15.42
C THR A 166 -0.54 -5.60 16.36
N PHE A 167 0.77 -5.36 16.33
CA PHE A 167 1.72 -5.94 17.28
C PHE A 167 1.37 -5.57 18.72
N ARG A 168 1.00 -4.33 18.97
CA ARG A 168 0.66 -3.81 20.29
C ARG A 168 -0.78 -4.12 20.72
N ASN A 169 -1.55 -4.89 19.94
CA ASN A 169 -2.96 -5.17 20.19
C ASN A 169 -3.83 -3.91 20.41
N GLY A 170 -3.53 -2.83 19.68
CA GLY A 170 -4.24 -1.55 19.80
C GLY A 170 -3.85 -0.70 21.02
N ILE A 171 -2.98 -1.19 21.90
CA ILE A 171 -2.52 -0.48 23.09
C ILE A 171 -1.38 0.46 22.71
N ASP A 172 -1.64 1.76 22.77
CA ASP A 172 -0.65 2.79 22.49
C ASP A 172 0.42 2.85 23.58
N LEU A 173 1.49 3.59 23.33
CA LEU A 173 2.56 3.84 24.28
C LEU A 173 3.11 5.24 24.11
N SER A 174 3.75 5.78 25.15
CA SER A 174 4.52 7.02 25.03
C SER A 174 5.86 6.77 24.33
N PHE A 175 6.44 7.81 23.74
CA PHE A 175 7.78 7.71 23.15
C PHE A 175 8.87 7.38 24.19
N SER A 176 8.71 7.77 25.44
CA SER A 176 9.60 7.39 26.54
C SER A 176 9.60 5.88 26.80
N ASN A 177 8.48 5.21 26.52
CA ASN A 177 8.34 3.77 26.67
C ASN A 177 8.67 2.97 25.40
N MET A 178 9.08 3.64 24.31
CA MET A 178 9.59 2.97 23.12
C MET A 178 11.05 2.53 23.37
N THR A 179 11.21 1.43 24.06
CA THR A 179 12.50 0.88 24.48
C THR A 179 13.10 -0.05 23.42
N VAL A 180 14.37 -0.40 23.57
CA VAL A 180 15.07 -1.43 22.78
C VAL A 180 14.28 -2.74 22.82
N ASP A 181 13.87 -3.18 24.01
CA ASP A 181 13.14 -4.44 24.22
C ASP A 181 11.84 -4.50 23.40
N ILE A 182 11.02 -3.45 23.40
CA ILE A 182 9.80 -3.38 22.60
C ILE A 182 10.09 -3.48 21.10
N LEU A 183 11.17 -2.87 20.63
CA LEU A 183 11.55 -2.90 19.21
C LEU A 183 12.10 -4.27 18.81
N GLU A 184 12.86 -4.93 19.66
CA GLU A 184 13.32 -6.31 19.44
C GLU A 184 12.15 -7.29 19.45
N GLN A 185 11.19 -7.15 20.38
CA GLN A 185 9.96 -7.93 20.39
C GLN A 185 9.15 -7.71 19.10
N TYR A 186 9.07 -6.47 18.61
CA TYR A 186 8.38 -6.18 17.35
C TYR A 186 9.10 -6.82 16.15
N GLU A 187 10.44 -6.79 16.11
CA GLU A 187 11.22 -7.47 15.07
C GLU A 187 10.98 -8.99 15.10
N ALA A 188 10.99 -9.59 16.29
CA ALA A 188 10.70 -11.01 16.49
C ALA A 188 9.27 -11.36 16.06
N TYR A 189 8.28 -10.53 16.40
CA TYR A 189 6.90 -10.66 15.96
C TYR A 189 6.79 -10.64 14.43
N LEU A 190 7.42 -9.69 13.75
CA LEU A 190 7.43 -9.61 12.29
C LEU A 190 8.04 -10.87 11.67
N LYS A 191 9.15 -11.35 12.23
CA LYS A 191 9.81 -12.58 11.79
C LYS A 191 8.91 -13.81 11.95
N SER A 192 8.22 -13.95 13.09
CA SER A 192 7.29 -15.07 13.34
C SER A 192 6.09 -15.06 12.36
N ARG A 193 5.71 -13.88 11.85
CA ARG A 193 4.69 -13.71 10.81
C ARG A 193 5.20 -13.96 9.39
N GLY A 194 6.43 -14.39 9.21
CA GLY A 194 7.05 -14.64 7.91
C GLY A 194 7.38 -13.35 7.12
N VAL A 195 7.46 -12.20 7.81
CA VAL A 195 7.84 -10.93 7.17
C VAL A 195 9.31 -10.97 6.81
N THR A 196 9.64 -10.58 5.56
CA THR A 196 11.04 -10.55 5.11
C THR A 196 11.84 -9.50 5.83
N ARG A 197 13.17 -9.72 6.00
CA ARG A 197 14.07 -8.80 6.70
C ARG A 197 14.06 -7.38 6.13
N ASN A 198 13.97 -7.23 4.81
CA ASN A 198 13.84 -5.92 4.17
C ASN A 198 12.52 -5.21 4.49
N THR A 199 11.43 -5.96 4.66
CA THR A 199 10.13 -5.39 5.06
C THR A 199 10.13 -5.03 6.55
N SER A 200 10.74 -5.85 7.42
CA SER A 200 10.95 -5.51 8.83
C SER A 200 11.79 -4.23 8.95
N SER A 201 12.91 -4.17 8.26
CA SER A 201 13.75 -2.97 8.18
C SER A 201 13.00 -1.73 7.68
N PHE A 202 12.10 -1.89 6.72
CA PHE A 202 11.25 -0.79 6.25
C PHE A 202 10.37 -0.24 7.39
N TYR A 203 9.72 -1.10 8.17
CA TYR A 203 8.92 -0.67 9.33
C TYR A 203 9.81 0.00 10.40
N MET A 204 10.96 -0.58 10.72
CA MET A 204 11.89 0.00 11.70
C MET A 204 12.40 1.39 11.29
N ARG A 205 12.70 1.60 10.01
CA ARG A 205 13.12 2.92 9.50
C ARG A 205 12.02 3.97 9.60
N ASN A 206 10.76 3.61 9.33
CA ASN A 206 9.64 4.54 9.47
C ASN A 206 9.36 4.87 10.93
N LEU A 207 9.37 3.88 11.84
CA LEU A 207 9.26 4.11 13.29
C LEU A 207 10.41 5.00 13.80
N ARG A 208 11.64 4.72 13.37
CA ARG A 208 12.81 5.56 13.73
C ARG A 208 12.65 7.00 13.22
N SER A 209 12.06 7.18 12.03
CA SER A 209 11.77 8.52 11.51
C SER A 209 10.73 9.25 12.37
N ALA A 210 9.66 8.57 12.78
CA ALA A 210 8.68 9.14 13.69
C ALA A 210 9.27 9.47 15.07
N TYR A 211 10.08 8.56 15.63
CA TYR A 211 10.78 8.78 16.90
C TYR A 211 11.70 10.01 16.85
N LYS A 212 12.49 10.16 15.78
CA LYS A 212 13.36 11.33 15.62
C LYS A 212 12.58 12.64 15.51
N LEU A 213 11.42 12.62 14.84
CA LEU A 213 10.53 13.78 14.80
C LEU A 213 9.97 14.11 16.19
N ALA A 214 9.58 13.10 16.97
CA ALA A 214 9.13 13.28 18.36
C ALA A 214 10.23 13.87 19.26
N VAL A 215 11.49 13.46 19.07
CA VAL A 215 12.63 14.06 19.75
C VAL A 215 12.79 15.54 19.37
N GLN A 216 12.67 15.87 18.06
CA GLN A 216 12.75 17.25 17.58
C GLN A 216 11.59 18.13 18.11
N GLU A 217 10.44 17.55 18.35
CA GLU A 217 9.27 18.24 18.94
C GLU A 217 9.30 18.21 20.49
N ASN A 218 10.40 17.76 21.11
CA ASN A 218 10.59 17.66 22.57
C ASN A 218 9.57 16.78 23.30
N LEU A 219 8.98 15.79 22.62
CA LEU A 219 8.06 14.82 23.23
C LEU A 219 8.81 13.70 23.99
N THR A 220 10.08 13.52 23.72
CA THR A 220 10.97 12.58 24.40
C THR A 220 12.44 12.99 24.20
N ILE A 221 13.34 12.47 25.04
CA ILE A 221 14.80 12.57 24.84
C ILE A 221 15.28 11.41 23.95
N ASP A 222 16.33 11.63 23.16
CA ASP A 222 16.89 10.57 22.31
C ASP A 222 17.65 9.52 23.14
N ARG A 223 17.02 8.37 23.32
CA ARG A 223 17.59 7.19 24.00
C ARG A 223 18.13 6.16 23.00
N GLN A 224 18.16 6.46 21.71
CA GLN A 224 18.65 5.63 20.62
C GLN A 224 18.09 4.18 20.61
N PRO A 225 16.76 3.97 20.75
CA PRO A 225 16.21 2.63 20.95
C PRO A 225 16.35 1.71 19.72
N PHE A 226 16.73 2.26 18.55
CA PHE A 226 16.83 1.51 17.28
C PHE A 226 18.23 0.93 17.01
N HIS A 227 19.18 0.99 17.95
CA HIS A 227 20.54 0.54 17.70
C HIS A 227 20.66 -1.00 17.62
N CYS A 228 19.79 -1.75 18.28
CA CYS A 228 19.78 -3.22 18.28
C CYS A 228 18.94 -3.85 17.16
N VAL A 229 18.09 -3.07 16.46
CA VAL A 229 17.22 -3.61 15.40
C VAL A 229 17.76 -3.34 14.01
N TYR A 230 17.45 -4.23 13.07
CA TYR A 230 17.96 -4.09 11.71
C TYR A 230 17.24 -3.00 10.93
N THR A 231 17.98 -2.00 10.50
CA THR A 231 17.50 -0.88 9.67
C THR A 231 18.21 -0.78 8.30
N GLY A 232 19.00 -1.79 7.95
CA GLY A 232 19.72 -1.87 6.67
C GLY A 232 18.86 -2.35 5.50
N VAL A 233 19.51 -2.66 4.38
CA VAL A 233 18.87 -3.21 3.18
C VAL A 233 19.68 -4.42 2.72
N ASP A 234 19.07 -5.60 2.77
CA ASP A 234 19.67 -6.81 2.23
C ASP A 234 19.56 -6.82 0.70
N LYS A 235 20.58 -7.40 0.06
CA LYS A 235 20.55 -7.64 -1.38
C LYS A 235 19.40 -8.58 -1.75
N THR A 236 18.60 -8.18 -2.71
CA THR A 236 17.50 -8.99 -3.24
C THR A 236 17.91 -9.69 -4.53
N LYS A 237 17.41 -10.92 -4.74
CA LYS A 237 17.60 -11.61 -6.02
C LYS A 237 17.03 -10.77 -7.16
N LYS A 238 17.84 -10.51 -8.17
CA LYS A 238 17.43 -9.79 -9.37
C LYS A 238 16.50 -10.67 -10.22
N ARG A 239 15.47 -10.06 -10.78
CA ARG A 239 14.44 -10.76 -11.56
C ARG A 239 14.56 -10.41 -13.05
N ALA A 240 15.79 -10.35 -13.57
CA ALA A 240 16.00 -10.19 -14.99
C ALA A 240 15.69 -11.51 -15.72
N ILE A 241 15.07 -11.42 -16.89
CA ILE A 241 14.81 -12.53 -17.80
C ILE A 241 15.69 -12.43 -19.05
N SER A 242 15.86 -13.54 -19.74
CA SER A 242 16.68 -13.63 -20.95
C SER A 242 16.03 -12.97 -22.17
N ILE A 243 16.81 -12.68 -23.20
CA ILE A 243 16.28 -12.23 -24.51
C ILE A 243 15.35 -13.31 -25.10
N SER A 244 15.67 -14.59 -24.91
CA SER A 244 14.84 -15.71 -25.34
C SER A 244 13.46 -15.66 -24.68
N ASP A 245 13.38 -15.39 -23.38
CA ASP A 245 12.11 -15.26 -22.65
C ASP A 245 11.33 -14.02 -23.09
N ILE A 246 12.02 -12.90 -23.38
CA ILE A 246 11.37 -11.70 -23.93
C ILE A 246 10.75 -12.00 -25.30
N ARG A 247 11.43 -12.77 -26.15
CA ARG A 247 10.87 -13.21 -27.44
C ARG A 247 9.64 -14.08 -27.25
N LYS A 248 9.66 -15.04 -26.32
CA LYS A 248 8.47 -15.85 -25.97
C LYS A 248 7.29 -14.99 -25.52
N ILE A 249 7.54 -13.96 -24.69
CA ILE A 249 6.52 -13.03 -24.25
C ILE A 249 5.93 -12.26 -25.44
N LYS A 250 6.82 -11.73 -26.32
CA LYS A 250 6.41 -10.95 -27.49
C LYS A 250 5.57 -11.79 -28.46
N SER A 251 5.95 -13.05 -28.70
CA SER A 251 5.29 -13.96 -29.65
C SER A 251 4.11 -14.74 -29.08
N ALA A 252 3.78 -14.56 -27.78
CA ALA A 252 2.66 -15.27 -27.17
C ALA A 252 1.33 -14.86 -27.82
N ASP A 253 0.59 -15.83 -28.33
CA ASP A 253 -0.77 -15.59 -28.86
C ASP A 253 -1.74 -15.40 -27.69
N LEU A 254 -2.20 -14.17 -27.55
CA LEU A 254 -3.16 -13.74 -26.53
C LEU A 254 -4.39 -13.07 -27.17
N SER A 255 -4.61 -13.24 -28.47
CA SER A 255 -5.68 -12.61 -29.26
C SER A 255 -7.07 -12.82 -28.66
N HIS A 256 -7.34 -14.01 -28.10
CA HIS A 256 -8.59 -14.36 -27.44
C HIS A 256 -8.65 -13.98 -25.94
N ARG A 257 -7.67 -13.25 -25.44
CA ARG A 257 -7.52 -12.89 -24.02
C ARG A 257 -7.12 -11.42 -23.84
N PRO A 258 -8.02 -10.45 -24.14
CA PRO A 258 -7.69 -9.03 -24.21
C PRO A 258 -6.98 -8.47 -22.97
N ALA A 259 -7.36 -8.95 -21.77
CA ALA A 259 -6.74 -8.49 -20.53
C ALA A 259 -5.30 -8.99 -20.33
N LEU A 260 -4.97 -10.18 -20.82
CA LEU A 260 -3.60 -10.70 -20.82
C LEU A 260 -2.78 -10.02 -21.92
N ASP A 261 -3.38 -9.82 -23.09
CA ASP A 261 -2.77 -9.13 -24.21
C ASP A 261 -2.37 -7.69 -23.84
N PHE A 262 -3.29 -6.94 -23.21
CA PHE A 262 -2.97 -5.62 -22.65
C PHE A 262 -1.80 -5.66 -21.64
N ALA A 263 -1.80 -6.63 -20.73
CA ALA A 263 -0.73 -6.75 -19.75
C ALA A 263 0.63 -7.08 -20.39
N ARG A 264 0.66 -7.96 -21.44
CA ARG A 264 1.84 -8.24 -22.23
C ARG A 264 2.35 -6.98 -22.91
N ASP A 265 1.48 -6.22 -23.55
CA ASP A 265 1.85 -5.03 -24.30
C ASP A 265 2.36 -3.91 -23.37
N MET A 266 1.78 -3.74 -22.19
CA MET A 266 2.33 -2.82 -21.17
C MET A 266 3.72 -3.25 -20.71
N LEU A 267 3.97 -4.55 -20.58
CA LEU A 267 5.29 -5.07 -20.25
C LEU A 267 6.31 -4.82 -21.38
N MET A 268 5.89 -5.03 -22.65
CA MET A 268 6.74 -4.78 -23.82
C MET A 268 6.99 -3.28 -24.03
N PHE A 269 5.99 -2.43 -23.79
CA PHE A 269 6.16 -0.97 -23.81
C PHE A 269 7.27 -0.55 -22.83
N SER A 270 7.23 -1.07 -21.59
CA SER A 270 8.31 -0.82 -20.63
C SER A 270 9.68 -1.25 -21.15
N PHE A 271 9.77 -2.38 -21.84
CA PHE A 271 11.05 -2.84 -22.43
C PHE A 271 11.55 -1.92 -23.54
N TYR A 272 10.68 -1.53 -24.47
CA TYR A 272 11.02 -0.62 -25.59
C TYR A 272 11.39 0.78 -25.10
N THR A 273 10.83 1.20 -23.96
CA THR A 273 11.17 2.48 -23.32
C THR A 273 12.28 2.35 -22.26
N ARG A 274 13.26 1.46 -22.47
CA ARG A 274 14.45 1.27 -21.60
C ARG A 274 14.11 0.91 -20.15
N GLY A 275 13.00 0.21 -19.94
CA GLY A 275 12.53 -0.15 -18.58
C GLY A 275 11.82 0.99 -17.87
N MET A 276 11.06 1.82 -18.58
CA MET A 276 10.21 2.85 -17.97
C MET A 276 9.34 2.22 -16.86
N SER A 277 9.27 2.88 -15.71
CA SER A 277 8.50 2.36 -14.59
C SER A 277 7.00 2.47 -14.85
N PHE A 278 6.20 1.56 -14.29
CA PHE A 278 4.75 1.55 -14.54
C PHE A 278 4.04 2.83 -14.09
N ILE A 279 4.56 3.50 -13.06
CA ILE A 279 4.02 4.80 -12.66
C ILE A 279 4.33 5.89 -13.69
N ASP A 280 5.52 5.88 -14.29
CA ASP A 280 5.88 6.83 -15.34
C ASP A 280 5.02 6.58 -16.59
N MET A 281 4.81 5.30 -16.98
CA MET A 281 3.90 4.93 -18.07
C MET A 281 2.47 5.41 -17.84
N ALA A 282 1.96 5.28 -16.61
CA ALA A 282 0.57 5.65 -16.28
C ALA A 282 0.30 7.16 -16.39
N TYR A 283 1.30 7.98 -16.10
CA TYR A 283 1.19 9.43 -16.13
C TYR A 283 1.88 10.06 -17.36
N LEU A 284 2.34 9.25 -18.32
CA LEU A 284 2.90 9.72 -19.57
C LEU A 284 1.79 10.34 -20.42
N CYS A 285 1.97 11.62 -20.82
CA CYS A 285 0.96 12.34 -21.58
C CYS A 285 1.21 12.26 -23.09
N LYS A 286 0.16 12.43 -23.89
CA LYS A 286 0.26 12.53 -25.36
C LYS A 286 1.18 13.65 -25.80
N LYS A 287 1.18 14.78 -25.09
CA LYS A 287 2.05 15.95 -25.34
C LYS A 287 3.53 15.70 -25.08
N ASP A 288 3.86 14.62 -24.35
CA ASP A 288 5.24 14.25 -24.05
C ASP A 288 5.91 13.54 -25.25
N VAL A 289 5.15 13.28 -26.32
CA VAL A 289 5.61 12.70 -27.59
C VAL A 289 5.73 13.83 -28.60
N THR A 290 6.96 14.26 -28.88
CA THR A 290 7.27 15.34 -29.85
C THR A 290 8.52 14.97 -30.66
N ASP A 291 8.55 15.33 -31.91
CA ASP A 291 9.71 15.20 -32.80
C ASP A 291 10.34 13.80 -32.83
N GLY A 292 9.51 12.76 -32.72
CA GLY A 292 9.97 11.38 -32.72
C GLY A 292 10.59 10.91 -31.40
N TYR A 293 10.38 11.66 -30.31
CA TYR A 293 10.87 11.32 -28.97
C TYR A 293 9.77 11.35 -27.95
N ILE A 294 9.91 10.52 -26.91
CA ILE A 294 9.16 10.60 -25.63
C ILE A 294 10.07 11.32 -24.65
N THR A 295 9.69 12.52 -24.22
CA THR A 295 10.43 13.29 -23.21
C THR A 295 9.57 13.46 -21.96
N TYR A 296 10.02 12.93 -20.84
CA TYR A 296 9.25 12.92 -19.58
C TYR A 296 10.14 13.05 -18.35
N ARG A 297 9.56 13.52 -17.25
CA ARG A 297 10.22 13.55 -15.93
C ARG A 297 9.79 12.37 -15.08
N ARG A 298 10.79 11.61 -14.60
CA ARG A 298 10.54 10.46 -13.71
C ARG A 298 9.84 10.88 -12.44
N LYS A 299 8.73 10.22 -12.11
CA LYS A 299 7.98 10.47 -10.86
C LYS A 299 8.77 10.22 -9.58
N LYS A 300 9.77 9.34 -9.64
CA LYS A 300 10.58 8.95 -8.46
C LYS A 300 11.72 9.92 -8.18
N THR A 301 12.42 10.39 -9.19
CA THR A 301 13.69 11.15 -9.06
C THR A 301 13.59 12.56 -9.61
N GLY A 302 12.56 12.88 -10.41
CA GLY A 302 12.43 14.16 -11.09
C GLY A 302 13.37 14.35 -12.30
N GLN A 303 14.21 13.35 -12.59
CA GLN A 303 15.13 13.42 -13.74
C GLN A 303 14.36 13.36 -15.05
N GLU A 304 14.77 14.17 -16.00
CA GLU A 304 14.23 14.18 -17.35
C GLU A 304 14.93 13.13 -18.21
N LEU A 305 14.13 12.40 -18.96
CA LEU A 305 14.60 11.38 -19.90
C LEU A 305 13.96 11.60 -21.26
N SER A 306 14.77 11.46 -22.32
CA SER A 306 14.32 11.46 -23.71
C SER A 306 14.58 10.10 -24.34
N ILE A 307 13.56 9.49 -24.96
CA ILE A 307 13.57 8.15 -25.52
C ILE A 307 13.02 8.22 -26.93
N ALA A 308 13.75 7.69 -27.93
CA ALA A 308 13.27 7.64 -29.30
C ALA A 308 11.95 6.86 -29.40
N PHE A 309 10.97 7.42 -30.09
CA PHE A 309 9.67 6.81 -30.36
C PHE A 309 9.80 5.82 -31.53
N VAL A 310 10.15 4.59 -31.19
CA VAL A 310 10.37 3.53 -32.21
C VAL A 310 9.03 2.92 -32.66
N PRO A 311 8.98 2.29 -33.88
CA PRO A 311 7.73 1.72 -34.43
C PRO A 311 7.01 0.76 -33.50
N GLU A 312 7.73 -0.01 -32.69
CA GLU A 312 7.15 -0.94 -31.72
C GLU A 312 6.36 -0.23 -30.63
N ILE A 313 6.77 0.97 -30.23
CA ILE A 313 6.03 1.81 -29.29
C ILE A 313 4.76 2.32 -29.96
N GLY A 314 4.87 2.80 -31.21
CA GLY A 314 3.73 3.26 -32.01
C GLY A 314 2.65 2.21 -32.14
N THR A 315 3.02 0.99 -32.50
CA THR A 315 2.08 -0.15 -32.61
C THR A 315 1.26 -0.37 -31.34
N ILE A 316 1.87 -0.24 -30.15
CA ILE A 316 1.16 -0.39 -28.87
C ILE A 316 0.24 0.81 -28.62
N VAL A 317 0.72 2.03 -28.87
CA VAL A 317 -0.07 3.26 -28.69
C VAL A 317 -1.30 3.26 -29.60
N ASP A 318 -1.12 2.89 -30.87
CA ASP A 318 -2.21 2.83 -31.85
C ASP A 318 -3.26 1.76 -31.51
N LYS A 319 -2.81 0.63 -30.96
CA LYS A 319 -3.68 -0.46 -30.53
C LYS A 319 -4.55 -0.07 -29.31
N TYR A 320 -4.02 0.77 -28.42
CA TYR A 320 -4.66 1.15 -27.18
C TYR A 320 -4.91 2.65 -27.07
N GLN A 321 -5.83 3.16 -27.88
CA GLN A 321 -6.21 4.58 -27.86
C GLN A 321 -6.71 4.99 -26.46
N SER A 322 -6.05 5.97 -25.85
CA SER A 322 -6.46 6.49 -24.56
C SER A 322 -7.52 7.59 -24.72
N PRO A 323 -8.66 7.53 -24.00
CA PRO A 323 -9.67 8.59 -24.03
C PRO A 323 -9.25 9.86 -23.29
N THR A 324 -8.13 9.82 -22.58
CA THR A 324 -7.63 10.89 -21.71
C THR A 324 -6.41 11.58 -22.33
N LYS A 325 -5.86 12.59 -21.62
CA LYS A 325 -4.58 13.24 -21.98
C LYS A 325 -3.38 12.27 -21.90
N TYR A 326 -3.52 11.16 -21.19
CA TYR A 326 -2.45 10.17 -21.02
C TYR A 326 -2.25 9.34 -22.28
N LEU A 327 -1.02 8.97 -22.56
CA LEU A 327 -0.66 8.21 -23.77
C LEU A 327 -1.24 6.80 -23.77
N LEU A 328 -1.27 6.14 -22.61
CA LEU A 328 -1.75 4.78 -22.42
C LEU A 328 -3.02 4.78 -21.55
N PRO A 329 -4.00 3.89 -21.79
CA PRO A 329 -5.26 3.86 -21.05
C PRO A 329 -5.12 3.16 -19.68
N ILE A 330 -4.08 3.50 -18.93
CA ILE A 330 -3.87 3.01 -17.56
C ILE A 330 -4.73 3.81 -16.57
N ILE A 331 -4.82 5.13 -16.80
CA ILE A 331 -5.75 6.03 -16.13
C ILE A 331 -6.84 6.35 -17.14
N ALA A 332 -8.05 5.82 -16.93
CA ALA A 332 -9.15 5.90 -17.87
C ALA A 332 -10.05 7.15 -17.65
N ILE A 333 -10.03 7.75 -16.46
CA ILE A 333 -10.83 8.93 -16.10
C ILE A 333 -9.88 9.97 -15.48
N GLU A 334 -9.80 11.13 -16.13
CA GLU A 334 -8.99 12.25 -15.62
C GLU A 334 -9.63 12.90 -14.38
N ASN A 335 -8.78 13.48 -13.54
CA ASN A 335 -9.18 14.24 -12.35
C ASN A 335 -10.09 13.47 -11.36
N CYS A 336 -10.20 12.16 -11.52
CA CYS A 336 -10.99 11.30 -10.63
C CYS A 336 -10.12 10.16 -10.10
N ALA A 337 -9.74 10.23 -8.83
CA ALA A 337 -9.00 9.18 -8.12
C ALA A 337 -7.88 8.51 -8.96
N GLU A 338 -7.14 9.27 -9.76
CA GLU A 338 -6.13 8.78 -10.73
C GLU A 338 -5.12 7.83 -10.06
N ARG A 339 -4.71 8.16 -8.83
CA ARG A 339 -3.79 7.32 -8.07
C ARG A 339 -4.40 5.95 -7.72
N GLN A 340 -5.69 5.89 -7.45
CA GLN A 340 -6.39 4.63 -7.18
C GLN A 340 -6.51 3.81 -8.47
N GLN A 341 -6.85 4.46 -9.60
CA GLN A 341 -6.89 3.79 -10.90
C GLN A 341 -5.53 3.17 -11.24
N TYR A 342 -4.44 3.94 -11.11
CA TYR A 342 -3.08 3.45 -11.27
C TYR A 342 -2.80 2.23 -10.38
N ARG A 343 -3.13 2.28 -9.08
CA ARG A 343 -2.89 1.17 -8.15
C ARG A 343 -3.67 -0.08 -8.52
N ASN A 344 -4.94 0.08 -8.88
CA ASN A 344 -5.79 -1.04 -9.30
C ASN A 344 -5.25 -1.69 -10.58
N GLN A 345 -4.85 -0.89 -11.56
CA GLN A 345 -4.25 -1.41 -12.80
C GLN A 345 -2.90 -2.08 -12.56
N LEU A 346 -2.05 -1.54 -11.68
CA LEU A 346 -0.79 -2.17 -11.29
C LEU A 346 -1.01 -3.58 -10.72
N ILE A 347 -1.97 -3.74 -9.81
CA ILE A 347 -2.32 -5.03 -9.20
C ILE A 347 -2.86 -5.99 -10.27
N ARG A 348 -3.77 -5.51 -11.12
CA ARG A 348 -4.40 -6.28 -12.19
C ARG A 348 -3.37 -6.77 -13.20
N ILE A 349 -2.53 -5.89 -13.70
CA ILE A 349 -1.48 -6.21 -14.69
C ILE A 349 -0.47 -7.19 -14.09
N ASN A 350 0.02 -6.98 -12.87
CA ASN A 350 0.93 -7.91 -12.24
C ASN A 350 0.33 -9.32 -12.04
N ARG A 351 -0.99 -9.43 -11.80
CA ARG A 351 -1.69 -10.72 -11.75
C ARG A 351 -1.71 -11.39 -13.12
N HIS A 352 -1.99 -10.63 -14.17
CA HIS A 352 -2.01 -11.14 -15.55
C HIS A 352 -0.61 -11.54 -16.02
N LEU A 353 0.42 -10.75 -15.74
CA LEU A 353 1.80 -11.09 -16.07
C LEU A 353 2.25 -12.40 -15.43
N LYS A 354 1.87 -12.66 -14.17
CA LYS A 354 2.14 -13.97 -13.53
C LYS A 354 1.46 -15.13 -14.27
N LYS A 355 0.23 -14.92 -14.77
CA LYS A 355 -0.48 -15.93 -15.58
C LYS A 355 0.25 -16.17 -16.90
N ILE A 356 0.63 -15.13 -17.61
CA ILE A 356 1.39 -15.22 -18.85
C ILE A 356 2.69 -16.00 -18.62
N GLY A 357 3.48 -15.63 -17.61
CA GLY A 357 4.73 -16.32 -17.29
C GLY A 357 4.56 -17.81 -17.08
N LYS A 358 3.49 -18.22 -16.36
CA LYS A 358 3.17 -19.64 -16.17
C LYS A 358 2.77 -20.33 -17.48
N MET A 359 1.98 -19.67 -18.33
CA MET A 359 1.52 -20.23 -19.60
C MET A 359 2.66 -20.53 -20.58
N ILE A 360 3.69 -19.67 -20.62
CA ILE A 360 4.81 -19.77 -21.55
C ILE A 360 6.09 -20.36 -20.92
N GLY A 361 5.97 -20.89 -19.69
CA GLY A 361 7.06 -21.60 -19.02
C GLY A 361 8.23 -20.75 -18.55
N ILE A 362 7.96 -19.50 -18.11
CA ILE A 362 9.00 -18.66 -17.51
C ILE A 362 9.08 -18.96 -16.01
N SER A 363 10.28 -19.33 -15.55
CA SER A 363 10.53 -19.73 -14.16
C SER A 363 10.44 -18.60 -13.15
N ILE A 364 10.70 -17.35 -13.59
CA ILE A 364 10.68 -16.14 -12.73
C ILE A 364 9.27 -15.52 -12.79
N PRO A 365 8.64 -15.21 -11.63
CA PRO A 365 7.37 -14.52 -11.62
C PRO A 365 7.46 -13.15 -12.30
N LEU A 366 6.74 -12.97 -13.41
CA LEU A 366 6.71 -11.71 -14.15
C LEU A 366 6.00 -10.62 -13.33
N SER A 367 6.50 -9.42 -13.43
CA SER A 367 5.92 -8.20 -12.90
C SER A 367 6.28 -7.00 -13.78
N THR A 368 5.59 -5.88 -13.64
CA THR A 368 5.87 -4.63 -14.38
C THR A 368 7.29 -4.12 -14.21
N TYR A 369 8.02 -4.59 -13.21
CA TYR A 369 9.39 -4.15 -12.93
C TYR A 369 10.49 -5.05 -13.55
N VAL A 370 10.11 -6.24 -14.02
CA VAL A 370 11.06 -7.22 -14.59
C VAL A 370 11.80 -6.65 -15.80
N MET A 371 11.11 -5.91 -16.68
CA MET A 371 11.73 -5.39 -17.90
C MET A 371 12.84 -4.37 -17.65
N ARG A 372 12.73 -3.59 -16.59
CA ARG A 372 13.79 -2.67 -16.20
C ARG A 372 15.09 -3.39 -15.80
N HIS A 373 14.95 -4.48 -15.02
CA HIS A 373 16.09 -5.34 -14.70
C HIS A 373 16.65 -6.04 -15.93
N SER A 374 15.77 -6.55 -16.80
CA SER A 374 16.16 -7.27 -18.00
C SER A 374 16.89 -6.37 -18.99
N TRP A 375 16.35 -5.16 -19.24
CA TRP A 375 17.01 -4.19 -20.14
C TRP A 375 18.42 -3.85 -19.65
N ALA A 376 18.59 -3.54 -18.37
CA ALA A 376 19.89 -3.23 -17.79
C ALA A 376 20.86 -4.41 -17.87
N THR A 377 20.39 -5.62 -17.55
CA THR A 377 21.22 -6.84 -17.61
C THR A 377 21.61 -7.19 -19.05
N ILE A 378 20.70 -7.07 -19.99
CA ILE A 378 20.96 -7.31 -21.42
C ILE A 378 21.94 -6.28 -21.96
N ALA A 379 21.77 -4.99 -21.67
CA ALA A 379 22.67 -3.92 -22.06
C ALA A 379 24.10 -4.19 -21.56
N ARG A 380 24.24 -4.53 -20.28
CA ARG A 380 25.54 -4.93 -19.70
C ARG A 380 26.15 -6.16 -20.39
N ASN A 381 25.31 -7.18 -20.68
CA ASN A 381 25.78 -8.38 -21.35
C ASN A 381 26.25 -8.12 -22.80
N LYS A 382 25.75 -7.07 -23.42
CA LYS A 382 26.17 -6.57 -24.72
C LYS A 382 27.40 -5.65 -24.65
N GLY A 383 28.01 -5.44 -23.49
CA GLY A 383 29.19 -4.61 -23.29
C GLY A 383 28.91 -3.11 -23.21
N ILE A 384 27.65 -2.68 -23.09
CA ILE A 384 27.34 -1.26 -22.96
C ILE A 384 27.87 -0.77 -21.59
N SER A 385 28.53 0.41 -21.59
CA SER A 385 29.14 0.97 -20.39
C SER A 385 28.13 1.24 -19.28
N LEU A 386 28.59 1.19 -18.04
CA LEU A 386 27.74 1.42 -16.88
C LEU A 386 27.14 2.84 -16.87
N SER A 387 27.90 3.83 -17.33
CA SER A 387 27.44 5.23 -17.45
C SER A 387 26.25 5.34 -18.40
N ILE A 388 26.34 4.76 -19.61
CA ILE A 388 25.25 4.76 -20.59
C ILE A 388 24.01 4.03 -20.05
N ILE A 389 24.19 2.91 -19.35
CA ILE A 389 23.09 2.18 -18.71
C ILE A 389 22.47 3.03 -17.60
N SER A 390 23.27 3.71 -16.79
CA SER A 390 22.82 4.58 -15.72
C SER A 390 21.97 5.74 -16.23
N GLU A 391 22.46 6.42 -17.25
CA GLU A 391 21.76 7.50 -17.93
C GLU A 391 20.47 7.02 -18.58
N GLY A 392 20.53 5.94 -19.35
CA GLY A 392 19.36 5.34 -20.01
C GLY A 392 18.26 4.90 -19.04
N LEU A 393 18.62 4.54 -17.80
CA LEU A 393 17.70 4.23 -16.73
C LEU A 393 17.27 5.47 -15.92
N GLY A 394 17.92 6.60 -16.07
CA GLY A 394 17.72 7.79 -15.24
C GLY A 394 18.04 7.54 -13.76
N HIS A 395 19.23 7.05 -13.47
CA HIS A 395 19.74 6.94 -12.13
C HIS A 395 20.64 8.13 -11.80
N ASP A 396 20.47 8.72 -10.62
CA ASP A 396 21.28 9.86 -10.16
C ASP A 396 22.74 9.49 -9.91
N SER A 397 23.06 8.20 -9.78
CA SER A 397 24.41 7.71 -9.61
C SER A 397 24.61 6.32 -10.20
N GLU A 398 25.83 6.05 -10.71
CA GLU A 398 26.25 4.73 -11.15
C GLU A 398 26.21 3.68 -10.03
N THR A 399 26.38 4.09 -8.77
CA THR A 399 26.28 3.20 -7.60
C THR A 399 24.90 2.54 -7.56
N THR A 400 23.83 3.29 -7.85
CA THR A 400 22.47 2.74 -7.96
C THR A 400 22.40 1.69 -9.08
N THR A 401 23.05 1.94 -10.22
CA THR A 401 23.09 1.01 -11.34
C THR A 401 23.89 -0.25 -11.01
N ARG A 402 25.01 -0.12 -10.29
CA ARG A 402 25.80 -1.28 -9.80
C ARG A 402 25.01 -2.19 -8.88
N ILE A 403 24.20 -1.61 -7.99
CA ILE A 403 23.30 -2.39 -7.12
C ILE A 403 22.24 -3.12 -7.97
N TYR A 404 21.83 -2.51 -9.08
CA TYR A 404 20.84 -3.06 -10.00
C TYR A 404 21.36 -4.24 -10.81
N LEU A 405 22.61 -4.14 -11.24
CA LEU A 405 23.28 -5.18 -12.00
C LEU A 405 23.92 -6.16 -11.04
N ASP A 406 23.51 -7.40 -11.12
CA ASP A 406 24.07 -8.49 -10.31
C ASP A 406 25.59 -8.62 -10.52
N SER A 407 26.27 -9.28 -9.58
CA SER A 407 27.68 -9.58 -9.71
C SER A 407 28.00 -10.16 -11.09
N ILE A 408 29.16 -9.86 -11.64
CA ILE A 408 29.64 -10.39 -12.91
C ILE A 408 29.51 -11.92 -12.86
N GLN A 409 28.85 -12.50 -13.86
CA GLN A 409 28.75 -13.97 -13.94
C GLN A 409 30.14 -14.58 -13.87
N LYS A 410 30.31 -15.61 -13.03
CA LYS A 410 31.61 -16.32 -12.89
C LYS A 410 32.19 -16.69 -14.25
N SER A 411 31.36 -17.16 -15.19
CA SER A 411 31.78 -17.48 -16.56
C SER A 411 32.39 -16.33 -17.35
N LYS A 412 32.02 -15.05 -17.05
CA LYS A 412 32.65 -13.89 -17.68
C LYS A 412 34.01 -13.55 -17.08
N VAL A 413 34.14 -13.73 -15.77
CA VAL A 413 35.43 -13.61 -15.06
C VAL A 413 36.40 -14.69 -15.58
N ASP A 414 35.88 -15.94 -15.71
CA ASP A 414 36.69 -17.04 -16.24
C ASP A 414 37.10 -16.83 -17.68
N LYS A 415 36.21 -16.27 -18.54
CA LYS A 415 36.56 -15.89 -19.90
C LYS A 415 37.61 -14.77 -19.95
N ALA A 416 37.45 -13.72 -19.14
CA ALA A 416 38.43 -12.65 -19.05
C ALA A 416 39.78 -13.17 -18.56
N ASN A 417 39.78 -14.08 -17.58
CA ASN A 417 40.99 -14.73 -17.10
C ASN A 417 41.65 -15.60 -18.18
N ARG A 418 40.89 -16.34 -18.99
CA ARG A 418 41.43 -17.08 -20.13
C ARG A 418 42.10 -16.15 -21.13
N LEU A 419 41.47 -15.05 -21.54
CA LEU A 419 42.04 -14.06 -22.44
C LEU A 419 43.38 -13.50 -21.92
N ILE A 420 43.48 -13.29 -20.59
CA ILE A 420 44.74 -12.84 -19.98
C ILE A 420 45.80 -13.93 -20.03
N LEU A 421 45.39 -15.19 -19.81
CA LEU A 421 46.30 -16.33 -19.82
C LEU A 421 46.74 -16.75 -21.21
N ASP A 422 45.89 -16.51 -22.21
CA ASP A 422 46.21 -16.78 -23.64
C ASP A 422 47.29 -15.82 -24.20
N ASP A 423 47.57 -14.70 -23.51
CA ASP A 423 48.59 -13.71 -23.88
C ASP A 423 49.97 -13.97 -23.18
N ILE A 424 50.08 -15.01 -22.33
CA ILE A 424 51.27 -15.41 -21.60
C ILE A 424 51.85 -16.71 -22.16
#